data_ee7f37fbdc7c1dabf859239b4b0ebfc3
#
_entry.id   ee7f37fbdc7c1dabf859239b4b0ebfc3
#
_cell.length_a   1.000
_cell.length_b   1.000
_cell.length_c   1.000
_cell.angle_alpha   90.00
_cell.angle_beta   90.00
_cell.angle_gamma   90.00
#
_symmetry.space_group_name_H-M   'P 1'
#
loop_
_entity.id
_entity.type
_entity.pdbx_description
1 polymer ?
#
loop_
_entity_poly.entity_id
_entity_poly.type
_entity_poly.pdbx_seq_one_letter_code
_entity_poly.pdbx_strand_id
1 'polypeptide(L)'
;MAETSPHARCLACAFPFWEQLTPEEQERLCRFTRPVHYAKGARVHSPLESCVGILLLRSGQLRSYLLSEDGRDVTLYRLFGGEVCILSASCVMDAVNIDLYIDAEEDTEALCISAGIFRQLMQENVYVRCYAYQLTAERFSDTMWT
;
A
#
# COMPACT_ATOMS: atom_id res chain seq x y z
N MET A 1 23.65 5.21 3.82
CA MET A 1 23.03 6.17 2.89
C MET A 1 21.88 5.52 2.13
N ALA A 2 20.78 6.26 1.97
CA ALA A 2 19.58 5.77 1.29
C ALA A 2 19.85 5.29 -0.13
N GLU A 3 20.75 5.96 -0.84
CA GLU A 3 21.09 5.65 -2.23
C GLU A 3 21.74 4.27 -2.42
N THR A 4 22.30 3.71 -1.35
CA THR A 4 22.93 2.39 -1.41
C THR A 4 21.96 1.25 -1.09
N SER A 5 20.73 1.58 -0.66
CA SER A 5 19.72 0.56 -0.37
C SER A 5 19.26 -0.11 -1.66
N PRO A 6 19.07 -1.45 -1.67
CA PRO A 6 18.56 -2.13 -2.84
C PRO A 6 17.15 -1.71 -3.22
N HIS A 7 16.40 -1.11 -2.31
CA HIS A 7 15.03 -0.69 -2.55
C HIS A 7 14.88 0.79 -2.90
N ALA A 8 15.93 1.59 -2.72
CA ALA A 8 15.86 3.05 -2.91
C ALA A 8 15.37 3.45 -4.30
N ARG A 9 15.86 2.78 -5.34
CA ARG A 9 15.48 3.10 -6.72
C ARG A 9 13.99 2.83 -6.96
N CYS A 10 13.48 1.72 -6.47
CA CYS A 10 12.07 1.37 -6.62
C CYS A 10 11.18 2.35 -5.88
N LEU A 11 11.56 2.71 -4.66
CA LEU A 11 10.81 3.66 -3.85
C LEU A 11 10.83 5.06 -4.46
N ALA A 12 11.98 5.48 -4.99
CA ALA A 12 12.10 6.78 -5.63
C ALA A 12 11.23 6.89 -6.88
N CYS A 13 11.10 5.80 -7.64
CA CYS A 13 10.25 5.78 -8.83
C CYS A 13 8.76 5.74 -8.48
N ALA A 14 8.40 5.05 -7.39
CA ALA A 14 7.01 4.85 -7.02
C ALA A 14 6.40 6.01 -6.26
N PHE A 15 7.21 6.70 -5.44
CA PHE A 15 6.73 7.77 -4.58
C PHE A 15 7.17 9.15 -5.07
N PRO A 16 6.22 9.98 -5.50
CA PRO A 16 6.56 11.34 -5.99
C PRO A 16 7.10 12.25 -4.90
N PHE A 17 6.91 11.90 -3.63
CA PHE A 17 7.43 12.69 -2.51
C PHE A 17 8.87 12.35 -2.14
N TRP A 18 9.52 11.41 -2.85
CA TRP A 18 10.84 10.91 -2.46
C TRP A 18 11.87 12.04 -2.28
N GLU A 19 11.88 13.01 -3.18
CA GLU A 19 12.82 14.12 -3.12
C GLU A 19 12.51 15.12 -2.00
N GLN A 20 11.28 15.11 -1.49
CA GLN A 20 10.88 15.93 -0.35
C GLN A 20 11.21 15.30 0.99
N LEU A 21 11.72 14.06 0.98
CA LEU A 21 12.17 13.40 2.20
C LEU A 21 13.60 13.84 2.53
N THR A 22 13.88 13.97 3.84
CA THR A 22 15.25 14.16 4.28
C THR A 22 16.03 12.86 4.06
N PRO A 23 17.38 12.92 3.99
CA PRO A 23 18.16 11.67 3.89
C PRO A 23 17.88 10.67 4.99
N GLU A 24 17.61 11.15 6.21
CA GLU A 24 17.24 10.29 7.34
C GLU A 24 15.90 9.60 7.10
N GLU A 25 14.92 10.34 6.59
CA GLU A 25 13.61 9.78 6.27
C GLU A 25 13.70 8.76 5.14
N GLN A 26 14.50 9.03 4.12
CA GLN A 26 14.74 8.09 3.02
C GLN A 26 15.37 6.80 3.54
N GLU A 27 16.37 6.92 4.39
CA GLU A 27 17.03 5.76 4.99
C GLU A 27 16.05 4.94 5.84
N ARG A 28 15.23 5.61 6.65
CA ARG A 28 14.26 4.96 7.50
C ARG A 28 13.23 4.20 6.67
N LEU A 29 12.76 4.81 5.60
CA LEU A 29 11.80 4.17 4.69
C LEU A 29 12.40 2.91 4.07
N CYS A 30 13.63 2.99 3.58
CA CYS A 30 14.32 1.85 2.98
C CYS A 30 14.56 0.73 4.00
N ARG A 31 14.97 1.09 5.21
CA ARG A 31 15.30 0.11 6.26
C ARG A 31 14.09 -0.75 6.63
N PHE A 32 12.90 -0.17 6.62
CA PHE A 32 11.68 -0.85 7.03
C PHE A 32 10.84 -1.30 5.83
N THR A 33 11.49 -1.47 4.69
CA THR A 33 10.90 -2.03 3.47
C THR A 33 11.51 -3.41 3.24
N ARG A 34 10.64 -4.39 2.99
CA ARG A 34 11.08 -5.77 2.74
C ARG A 34 10.35 -6.36 1.53
N PRO A 35 11.01 -7.25 0.79
CA PRO A 35 10.31 -7.95 -0.29
C PRO A 35 9.34 -8.97 0.29
N VAL A 36 8.20 -9.12 -0.36
CA VAL A 36 7.18 -10.10 0.00
C VAL A 36 6.67 -10.77 -1.27
N HIS A 37 6.19 -11.98 -1.12
CA HIS A 37 5.61 -12.76 -2.22
C HIS A 37 4.26 -13.31 -1.77
N TYR A 38 3.27 -13.21 -2.66
CA TYR A 38 1.96 -13.81 -2.45
C TYR A 38 1.65 -14.72 -3.62
N ALA A 39 1.39 -16.00 -3.33
CA ALA A 39 0.99 -16.95 -4.35
C ALA A 39 -0.42 -16.63 -4.83
N LYS A 40 -0.71 -16.97 -6.08
CA LYS A 40 -2.06 -16.82 -6.64
C LYS A 40 -3.09 -17.46 -5.70
N GLY A 41 -4.13 -16.72 -5.37
CA GLY A 41 -5.20 -17.14 -4.46
C GLY A 41 -4.93 -16.87 -2.99
N ALA A 42 -3.76 -16.36 -2.63
CA ALA A 42 -3.43 -16.07 -1.23
C ALA A 42 -4.19 -14.83 -0.72
N ARG A 43 -4.58 -14.87 0.54
CA ARG A 43 -5.17 -13.72 1.21
C ARG A 43 -4.05 -12.76 1.63
N VAL A 44 -4.13 -11.52 1.16
CA VAL A 44 -3.15 -10.47 1.51
C VAL A 44 -3.61 -9.69 2.73
N HIS A 45 -4.90 -9.39 2.81
CA HIS A 45 -5.46 -8.59 3.90
C HIS A 45 -6.92 -8.96 4.15
N SER A 46 -7.34 -8.91 5.41
CA SER A 46 -8.73 -9.06 5.79
C SER A 46 -9.03 -8.16 7.00
N PRO A 47 -10.32 -7.85 7.26
CA PRO A 47 -10.67 -7.00 8.40
C PRO A 47 -10.27 -7.56 9.75
N LEU A 48 -10.12 -8.88 9.86
CA LEU A 48 -9.79 -9.55 11.11
C LEU A 48 -8.31 -9.62 11.40
N GLU A 49 -7.48 -9.27 10.42
CA GLU A 49 -6.04 -9.32 10.53
C GLU A 49 -5.46 -7.94 10.78
N SER A 50 -4.28 -7.89 11.41
CA SER A 50 -3.55 -6.64 11.58
C SER A 50 -3.09 -6.12 10.22
N CYS A 51 -2.79 -4.81 10.16
CA CYS A 51 -2.35 -4.18 8.94
C CYS A 51 -1.08 -4.81 8.40
N VAL A 52 -1.07 -5.11 7.11
CA VAL A 52 0.08 -5.68 6.40
C VAL A 52 1.19 -4.64 6.24
N GLY A 53 0.82 -3.45 5.83
CA GLY A 53 1.74 -2.39 5.48
C GLY A 53 1.36 -1.79 4.13
N ILE A 54 2.19 -0.87 3.65
CA ILE A 54 2.02 -0.28 2.32
C ILE A 54 2.70 -1.22 1.32
N LEU A 55 1.98 -1.65 0.30
CA LEU A 55 2.52 -2.56 -0.71
C LEU A 55 2.81 -1.82 -2.00
N LEU A 56 4.05 -1.93 -2.48
CA LEU A 56 4.44 -1.48 -3.81
C LEU A 56 4.57 -2.72 -4.69
N LEU A 57 3.62 -2.91 -5.61
CA LEU A 57 3.62 -4.08 -6.49
C LEU A 57 4.72 -3.96 -7.53
N ARG A 58 5.53 -5.01 -7.65
CA ARG A 58 6.54 -5.11 -8.69
C ARG A 58 6.02 -5.93 -9.87
N SER A 59 5.22 -6.94 -9.59
CA SER A 59 4.57 -7.77 -10.62
C SER A 59 3.34 -8.43 -10.01
N GLY A 60 2.47 -8.95 -10.84
CA GLY A 60 1.28 -9.66 -10.38
C GLY A 60 0.05 -8.79 -10.35
N GLN A 61 -0.93 -9.22 -9.57
CA GLN A 61 -2.23 -8.57 -9.54
C GLN A 61 -2.91 -8.81 -8.20
N LEU A 62 -3.40 -7.73 -7.57
CA LEU A 62 -4.19 -7.80 -6.36
C LEU A 62 -5.62 -7.34 -6.65
N ARG A 63 -6.57 -7.94 -5.96
CA ARG A 63 -7.98 -7.57 -6.03
C ARG A 63 -8.44 -7.12 -4.65
N SER A 64 -9.00 -5.90 -4.58
CA SER A 64 -9.61 -5.38 -3.35
C SER A 64 -11.12 -5.49 -3.47
N TYR A 65 -11.77 -6.01 -2.44
CA TYR A 65 -13.22 -6.23 -2.50
C TYR A 65 -13.86 -6.17 -1.11
N LEU A 66 -15.17 -5.99 -1.11
CA LEU A 66 -16.00 -6.05 0.09
C LEU A 66 -16.88 -7.30 0.02
N LEU A 67 -17.23 -7.84 1.18
CA LEU A 67 -18.22 -8.91 1.27
C LEU A 67 -19.54 -8.34 1.79
N SER A 68 -20.63 -8.63 1.11
CA SER A 68 -21.96 -8.28 1.60
C SER A 68 -22.43 -9.28 2.64
N GLU A 69 -23.52 -8.96 3.35
CA GLU A 69 -24.09 -9.82 4.39
C GLU A 69 -24.53 -11.19 3.86
N ASP A 70 -24.95 -11.25 2.59
CA ASP A 70 -25.35 -12.50 1.94
C ASP A 70 -24.22 -13.23 1.23
N GLY A 71 -22.97 -12.82 1.50
CA GLY A 71 -21.78 -13.52 1.04
C GLY A 71 -21.30 -13.17 -0.36
N ARG A 72 -21.93 -12.19 -1.00
CA ARG A 72 -21.49 -11.72 -2.32
C ARG A 72 -20.29 -10.79 -2.19
N ASP A 73 -19.32 -10.96 -3.08
CA ASP A 73 -18.21 -10.03 -3.11
C ASP A 73 -18.45 -8.92 -4.14
N VAL A 74 -17.97 -7.72 -3.81
CA VAL A 74 -18.03 -6.57 -4.69
C VAL A 74 -16.61 -6.06 -4.88
N THR A 75 -16.09 -6.20 -6.08
CA THR A 75 -14.75 -5.73 -6.40
C THR A 75 -14.72 -4.20 -6.39
N LEU A 76 -13.81 -3.63 -5.60
CA LEU A 76 -13.61 -2.19 -5.57
C LEU A 76 -12.63 -1.76 -6.66
N TYR A 77 -11.47 -2.41 -6.70
CA TYR A 77 -10.45 -2.10 -7.71
C TYR A 77 -9.43 -3.22 -7.76
N ARG A 78 -8.63 -3.21 -8.83
CA ARG A 78 -7.49 -4.10 -8.99
C ARG A 78 -6.21 -3.30 -9.10
N LEU A 79 -5.11 -3.86 -8.62
CA LEU A 79 -3.79 -3.25 -8.68
C LEU A 79 -2.84 -4.17 -9.43
N PHE A 80 -1.96 -3.56 -10.21
CA PHE A 80 -1.00 -4.25 -11.07
C PHE A 80 0.43 -3.79 -10.75
N GLY A 81 1.41 -4.35 -11.40
CA GLY A 81 2.80 -3.96 -11.20
C GLY A 81 3.01 -2.46 -11.39
N GLY A 82 3.78 -1.85 -10.51
CA GLY A 82 4.05 -0.41 -10.49
C GLY A 82 3.10 0.39 -9.62
N GLU A 83 2.00 -0.20 -9.18
CA GLU A 83 1.00 0.51 -8.37
C GLU A 83 1.22 0.29 -6.87
N VAL A 84 0.74 1.23 -6.07
CA VAL A 84 0.87 1.21 -4.62
C VAL A 84 -0.47 0.87 -3.98
N CYS A 85 -0.46 -0.13 -3.09
CA CYS A 85 -1.65 -0.49 -2.30
C CYS A 85 -1.52 0.15 -0.92
N ILE A 86 -2.31 1.18 -0.68
CA ILE A 86 -2.30 1.87 0.62
C ILE A 86 -3.38 1.33 1.56
N LEU A 87 -4.46 0.79 1.03
CA LEU A 87 -5.54 0.29 1.87
C LEU A 87 -5.18 -1.01 2.60
N SER A 88 -4.09 -1.69 2.22
CA SER A 88 -3.55 -2.81 2.99
C SER A 88 -3.01 -2.37 4.35
N ALA A 89 -2.85 -1.06 4.54
CA ALA A 89 -2.43 -0.46 5.80
C ALA A 89 -3.48 0.54 6.27
N SER A 90 -4.76 0.16 6.23
CA SER A 90 -5.86 1.06 6.60
C SER A 90 -5.75 1.60 8.02
N CYS A 91 -5.03 0.91 8.91
CA CYS A 91 -4.76 1.40 10.27
C CYS A 91 -3.94 2.69 10.29
N VAL A 92 -3.27 3.04 9.19
CA VAL A 92 -2.51 4.28 9.07
C VAL A 92 -3.46 5.48 8.87
N MET A 93 -4.66 5.21 8.36
CA MET A 93 -5.63 6.22 7.97
C MET A 93 -6.85 6.14 8.88
N ASP A 94 -6.87 6.92 9.95
CA ASP A 94 -7.96 6.89 10.94
C ASP A 94 -9.33 7.21 10.32
N ALA A 95 -9.34 7.97 9.22
CA ALA A 95 -10.57 8.34 8.54
C ALA A 95 -11.15 7.21 7.68
N VAL A 96 -10.38 6.18 7.39
CA VAL A 96 -10.81 5.05 6.56
C VAL A 96 -11.27 3.92 7.46
N ASN A 97 -12.56 3.60 7.37
CA ASN A 97 -13.16 2.56 8.20
C ASN A 97 -14.02 1.66 7.32
N ILE A 98 -13.37 0.76 6.59
CA ILE A 98 -14.04 -0.22 5.73
C ILE A 98 -13.48 -1.61 5.99
N ASP A 99 -14.37 -2.59 5.93
CA ASP A 99 -14.01 -4.00 6.07
C ASP A 99 -13.55 -4.51 4.70
N LEU A 100 -12.27 -4.35 4.44
CA LEU A 100 -11.67 -4.60 3.14
C LEU A 100 -10.95 -5.93 3.10
N TYR A 101 -11.17 -6.68 2.02
CA TYR A 101 -10.43 -7.89 1.71
C TYR A 101 -9.52 -7.63 0.52
N ILE A 102 -8.32 -8.18 0.55
CA ILE A 102 -7.37 -8.10 -0.57
C ILE A 102 -6.81 -9.50 -0.81
N ASP A 103 -6.98 -10.00 -2.02
CA ASP A 103 -6.46 -11.30 -2.44
C ASP A 103 -5.53 -11.13 -3.64
N ALA A 104 -4.54 -12.01 -3.74
CA ALA A 104 -3.67 -12.08 -4.90
C ALA A 104 -4.37 -12.89 -6.00
N GLU A 105 -4.64 -12.27 -7.14
CA GLU A 105 -5.25 -12.95 -8.29
C GLU A 105 -4.21 -13.66 -9.15
N GLU A 106 -2.96 -13.25 -9.04
CA GLU A 106 -1.80 -13.86 -9.70
C GLU A 106 -0.66 -13.94 -8.70
N ASP A 107 0.38 -14.70 -9.02
CA ASP A 107 1.58 -14.68 -8.22
C ASP A 107 2.13 -13.26 -8.20
N THR A 108 2.29 -12.68 -7.02
CA THR A 108 2.59 -11.27 -6.85
C THR A 108 3.88 -11.07 -6.08
N GLU A 109 4.76 -10.26 -6.65
CA GLU A 109 5.98 -9.79 -5.99
C GLU A 109 5.77 -8.34 -5.61
N ALA A 110 6.07 -7.99 -4.37
CA ALA A 110 5.88 -6.63 -3.88
C ALA A 110 6.95 -6.25 -2.86
N LEU A 111 7.08 -4.96 -2.62
CA LEU A 111 7.83 -4.44 -1.48
C LEU A 111 6.81 -4.01 -0.44
N CYS A 112 7.01 -4.44 0.79
CA CYS A 112 6.13 -4.10 1.91
C CYS A 112 6.83 -3.11 2.83
N ILE A 113 6.23 -1.93 2.97
CA ILE A 113 6.71 -0.88 3.86
C ILE A 113 5.93 -0.97 5.16
N SER A 114 6.64 -0.99 6.30
CA SER A 114 6.02 -1.05 7.62
C SER A 114 4.95 0.05 7.77
N ALA A 115 3.75 -0.35 8.20
CA ALA A 115 2.67 0.59 8.45
C ALA A 115 3.05 1.60 9.54
N GLY A 116 3.73 1.16 10.58
CA GLY A 116 4.15 2.04 11.67
C GLY A 116 5.12 3.11 11.22
N ILE A 117 6.09 2.74 10.39
CA ILE A 117 7.06 3.71 9.85
C ILE A 117 6.38 4.69 8.89
N PHE A 118 5.50 4.20 8.03
CA PHE A 118 4.78 5.07 7.11
C PHE A 118 3.90 6.07 7.88
N ARG A 119 3.25 5.60 8.95
CA ARG A 119 2.46 6.47 9.82
C ARG A 119 3.31 7.58 10.46
N GLN A 120 4.51 7.23 10.94
CA GLN A 120 5.43 8.22 11.49
C GLN A 120 5.81 9.27 10.44
N LEU A 121 6.11 8.82 9.23
CA LEU A 121 6.46 9.73 8.14
C LEU A 121 5.29 10.64 7.78
N MET A 122 4.06 10.14 7.82
CA MET A 122 2.88 10.96 7.59
C MET A 122 2.75 12.06 8.64
N GLN A 123 3.13 11.79 9.88
CA GLN A 123 3.07 12.76 10.96
C GLN A 123 4.18 13.81 10.85
N GLU A 124 5.35 13.41 10.39
CA GLU A 124 6.54 14.27 10.32
C GLU A 124 6.65 15.05 9.02
N ASN A 125 6.09 14.55 7.93
CA ASN A 125 6.27 15.11 6.61
C ASN A 125 4.93 15.28 5.89
N VAL A 126 4.61 16.56 5.60
CA VAL A 126 3.33 16.90 4.97
C VAL A 126 3.18 16.30 3.56
N TYR A 127 4.28 16.14 2.83
CA TYR A 127 4.23 15.58 1.47
C TYR A 127 3.81 14.12 1.48
N VAL A 128 4.29 13.36 2.48
CA VAL A 128 3.88 11.96 2.65
C VAL A 128 2.40 11.89 3.00
N ARG A 129 1.96 12.75 3.91
CA ARG A 129 0.55 12.80 4.33
C ARG A 129 -0.37 13.14 3.17
N CYS A 130 -0.02 14.17 2.40
CA CYS A 130 -0.82 14.58 1.25
C CYS A 130 -0.90 13.46 0.21
N TYR A 131 0.21 12.79 -0.07
CA TYR A 131 0.24 11.67 -0.99
C TYR A 131 -0.70 10.54 -0.55
N ALA A 132 -0.65 10.18 0.74
CA ALA A 132 -1.47 9.09 1.28
C ALA A 132 -2.95 9.39 1.12
N TYR A 133 -3.38 10.59 1.48
CA TYR A 133 -4.78 10.97 1.35
C TYR A 133 -5.21 11.10 -0.11
N GLN A 134 -4.36 11.63 -0.95
CA GLN A 134 -4.65 11.76 -2.39
C GLN A 134 -4.82 10.38 -3.03
N LEU A 135 -3.92 9.45 -2.75
CA LEU A 135 -4.01 8.10 -3.29
C LEU A 135 -5.29 7.41 -2.83
N THR A 136 -5.65 7.56 -1.55
CA THR A 136 -6.87 6.99 -1.00
C THR A 136 -8.10 7.56 -1.71
N ALA A 137 -8.11 8.89 -1.91
CA ALA A 137 -9.22 9.56 -2.60
C ALA A 137 -9.37 9.07 -4.03
N GLU A 138 -8.25 8.87 -4.73
CA GLU A 138 -8.26 8.33 -6.10
C GLU A 138 -8.87 6.92 -6.15
N ARG A 139 -8.53 6.07 -5.17
CA ARG A 139 -9.08 4.71 -5.12
C ARG A 139 -10.58 4.72 -4.88
N PHE A 140 -11.08 5.60 -4.02
CA PHE A 140 -12.52 5.74 -3.82
C PHE A 140 -13.21 6.32 -5.04
N SER A 141 -12.59 7.28 -5.71
CA SER A 141 -13.12 7.84 -6.95
C SER A 141 -13.26 6.78 -8.04
N ASP A 142 -12.24 5.94 -8.21
CA ASP A 142 -12.27 4.85 -9.17
C ASP A 142 -13.43 3.89 -8.88
N THR A 143 -13.68 3.61 -7.61
CA THR A 143 -14.77 2.74 -7.18
C THR A 143 -16.12 3.33 -7.49
N MET A 144 -16.29 4.65 -7.29
CA MET A 144 -17.57 5.32 -7.51
C MET A 144 -18.00 5.36 -8.98
N TRP A 145 -17.04 5.27 -9.90
CA TRP A 145 -17.32 5.36 -11.33
C TRP A 145 -17.41 3.99 -12.02
N THR A 146 -17.24 2.91 -11.27
CA THR A 146 -17.45 1.55 -11.77
C THR A 146 -18.79 1.01 -11.31
#